data_f5ad32eff0fa2bf7c341c0438d3667d0
#
_entry.id   f5ad32eff0fa2bf7c341c0438d3667d0
#
_cell.length_a   1.000
_cell.length_b   1.000
_cell.length_c   1.000
_cell.angle_alpha   90.00
_cell.angle_beta   90.00
_cell.angle_gamma   90.00
#
_symmetry.space_group_name_H-M   'P 1'
#
loop_
_entity.id
_entity.type
_entity.pdbx_description
1 polymer ?
#
loop_
_entity_poly.entity_id
_entity_poly.type
_entity_poly.pdbx_seq_one_letter_code
_entity_poly.pdbx_strand_id
1 'polypeptide(L)'
;MNEDAILDVRGLNVRFRGQGREVAALRDVSFSIGRGRTLALVGESGSGKSVTSLALMGLLPPNGRIAAGTLAYRHRDGRMLELTELGEAERRRLRGDQMSMIFQEPMSSLNPLFTIGDQIGEMLFLHETMDAATRRRRTIEMLELVEIPEAARRMDSYPHELSGGMRQRVMIAMAMICKPSLLIADEPTTALDVTIQAQILDLMRQLQKDFGMSILFITHDMGVVAEMADDVAVMYAGGVVEQAGVDALFNDTRHPYTKGLLSSIPGPWRPRGERLVPIPGSVPPLASLPPGCAFAPRCGYAEPRCREPVALTRKAPDHLAACILEGVEAP
;
A
#
# COMPACT_ATOMS: atom_id res chain seq x y z
N MET A 1 1.10 -18.25 12.70
CA MET A 1 1.90 -17.35 11.83
C MET A 1 2.13 -18.07 10.53
N ASN A 2 2.00 -17.39 9.41
CA ASN A 2 2.43 -17.96 8.14
C ASN A 2 3.98 -17.96 8.14
N GLU A 3 4.59 -19.15 8.13
CA GLU A 3 6.05 -19.27 8.24
C GLU A 3 6.80 -18.63 7.08
N ASP A 4 6.14 -18.36 5.97
CA ASP A 4 6.73 -17.73 4.77
C ASP A 4 6.38 -16.23 4.64
N ALA A 5 5.72 -15.62 5.62
CA ALA A 5 5.39 -14.20 5.57
C ALA A 5 6.60 -13.31 5.89
N ILE A 6 6.76 -12.24 5.10
CA ILE A 6 7.67 -11.11 5.40
C ILE A 6 7.05 -10.16 6.43
N LEU A 7 5.73 -9.98 6.34
CA LEU A 7 4.94 -9.15 7.25
C LEU A 7 3.64 -9.86 7.61
N ASP A 8 3.30 -9.91 8.89
CA ASP A 8 2.05 -10.46 9.42
C ASP A 8 1.41 -9.44 10.36
N VAL A 9 0.30 -8.87 9.93
CA VAL A 9 -0.49 -7.86 10.63
C VAL A 9 -1.72 -8.52 11.22
N ARG A 10 -1.93 -8.41 12.54
CA ARG A 10 -3.09 -9.01 13.22
C ARG A 10 -3.77 -8.04 14.13
N GLY A 11 -5.06 -7.86 13.94
CA GLY A 11 -5.90 -7.08 14.84
C GLY A 11 -5.45 -5.63 14.98
N LEU A 12 -4.85 -5.04 13.94
CA LEU A 12 -4.33 -3.68 14.01
C LEU A 12 -5.46 -2.68 14.20
N ASN A 13 -5.39 -1.96 15.33
CA ASN A 13 -6.28 -0.87 15.66
C ASN A 13 -5.49 0.43 15.81
N VAL A 14 -5.87 1.45 15.07
CA VAL A 14 -5.26 2.79 15.16
C VAL A 14 -6.33 3.80 15.54
N ARG A 15 -6.02 4.64 16.52
CA ARG A 15 -6.90 5.71 16.99
C ARG A 15 -6.23 7.07 16.89
N PHE A 16 -7.02 8.06 16.51
CA PHE A 16 -6.61 9.46 16.51
C PHE A 16 -7.37 10.24 17.56
N ARG A 17 -6.66 11.06 18.32
CA ARG A 17 -7.26 12.01 19.28
C ARG A 17 -7.49 13.35 18.57
N GLY A 18 -8.73 13.83 18.56
CA GLY A 18 -9.09 15.15 18.01
C GLY A 18 -10.32 15.72 18.69
N GLN A 19 -10.36 17.02 18.95
CA GLN A 19 -11.49 17.76 19.51
C GLN A 19 -12.17 17.07 20.73
N GLY A 20 -11.36 16.52 21.64
CA GLY A 20 -11.84 15.86 22.86
C GLY A 20 -12.42 14.44 22.67
N ARG A 21 -12.37 13.88 21.45
CA ARG A 21 -12.83 12.52 21.14
C ARG A 21 -11.73 11.70 20.49
N GLU A 22 -11.79 10.38 20.70
CA GLU A 22 -10.97 9.42 19.94
C GLU A 22 -11.80 8.83 18.81
N VAL A 23 -11.20 8.80 17.61
CA VAL A 23 -11.78 8.18 16.42
C VAL A 23 -10.91 6.99 16.02
N ALA A 24 -11.53 5.83 15.84
CA ALA A 24 -10.86 4.64 15.33
C ALA A 24 -10.70 4.76 13.80
N ALA A 25 -9.47 4.98 13.35
CA ALA A 25 -9.13 5.04 11.92
C ALA A 25 -8.90 3.65 11.33
N LEU A 26 -8.34 2.72 12.12
CA LEU A 26 -8.25 1.30 11.77
C LEU A 26 -8.95 0.47 12.84
N ARG A 27 -9.63 -0.57 12.39
CA ARG A 27 -10.45 -1.45 13.23
C ARG A 27 -10.20 -2.90 12.86
N ASP A 28 -9.48 -3.61 13.70
CA ASP A 28 -9.20 -5.05 13.57
C ASP A 28 -8.62 -5.45 12.19
N VAL A 29 -7.69 -4.63 11.66
CA VAL A 29 -7.08 -4.88 10.36
C VAL A 29 -6.09 -6.02 10.48
N SER A 30 -6.30 -7.07 9.66
CA SER A 30 -5.45 -8.25 9.63
C SER A 30 -5.17 -8.66 8.19
N PHE A 31 -3.89 -8.87 7.85
CA PHE A 31 -3.42 -9.40 6.57
C PHE A 31 -1.98 -9.88 6.69
N SER A 32 -1.51 -10.67 5.74
CA SER A 32 -0.10 -11.07 5.64
C SER A 32 0.45 -10.85 4.24
N ILE A 33 1.75 -10.61 4.14
CA ILE A 33 2.47 -10.48 2.87
C ILE A 33 3.48 -11.62 2.81
N GLY A 34 3.39 -12.47 1.79
CA GLY A 34 4.37 -13.50 1.50
C GLY A 34 5.70 -12.91 1.02
N ARG A 35 6.79 -13.64 1.20
CA ARG A 35 8.10 -13.24 0.69
C ARG A 35 8.09 -13.20 -0.83
N GLY A 36 8.62 -12.10 -1.39
CA GLY A 36 8.68 -11.88 -2.84
C GLY A 36 7.31 -11.65 -3.49
N ARG A 37 6.22 -11.52 -2.70
CA ARG A 37 4.86 -11.32 -3.21
C ARG A 37 4.43 -9.87 -3.07
N THR A 38 3.46 -9.50 -3.91
CA THR A 38 2.76 -8.20 -3.84
C THR A 38 1.36 -8.40 -3.23
N LEU A 39 1.10 -7.72 -2.10
CA LEU A 39 -0.24 -7.54 -1.58
C LEU A 39 -0.75 -6.16 -1.99
N ALA A 40 -1.86 -6.11 -2.73
CA ALA A 40 -2.56 -4.85 -2.98
C ALA A 40 -3.52 -4.53 -1.83
N LEU A 41 -3.44 -3.31 -1.30
CA LEU A 41 -4.37 -2.77 -0.31
C LEU A 41 -5.24 -1.72 -0.99
N VAL A 42 -6.52 -2.01 -1.19
CA VAL A 42 -7.42 -1.22 -2.04
C VAL A 42 -8.63 -0.70 -1.28
N GLY A 43 -9.26 0.35 -1.79
CA GLY A 43 -10.49 0.93 -1.25
C GLY A 43 -10.63 2.41 -1.56
N GLU A 44 -11.80 2.99 -1.29
CA GLU A 44 -12.06 4.42 -1.50
C GLU A 44 -11.16 5.30 -0.61
N SER A 45 -11.06 6.59 -0.93
CA SER A 45 -10.38 7.58 -0.08
C SER A 45 -10.96 7.56 1.33
N GLY A 46 -10.09 7.66 2.35
CA GLY A 46 -10.51 7.57 3.75
C GLY A 46 -10.80 6.16 4.27
N SER A 47 -10.58 5.09 3.50
CA SER A 47 -10.75 3.70 3.97
C SER A 47 -9.69 3.23 4.98
N GLY A 48 -8.58 3.99 5.18
CA GLY A 48 -7.54 3.68 6.15
C GLY A 48 -6.21 3.19 5.55
N LYS A 49 -6.07 3.09 4.23
CA LYS A 49 -4.88 2.55 3.54
C LYS A 49 -3.58 3.25 3.96
N SER A 50 -3.50 4.57 3.80
CA SER A 50 -2.30 5.35 4.18
C SER A 50 -2.07 5.38 5.70
N VAL A 51 -3.11 5.25 6.51
CA VAL A 51 -2.94 5.09 7.97
C VAL A 51 -2.29 3.75 8.29
N THR A 52 -2.62 2.70 7.52
CA THR A 52 -1.99 1.38 7.66
C THR A 52 -0.50 1.46 7.32
N SER A 53 -0.12 2.08 6.20
CA SER A 53 1.29 2.25 5.83
C SER A 53 2.09 3.05 6.86
N LEU A 54 1.53 4.16 7.36
CA LEU A 54 2.16 4.97 8.40
C LEU A 54 2.29 4.20 9.73
N ALA A 55 1.32 3.37 10.09
CA ALA A 55 1.39 2.54 11.29
C ALA A 55 2.52 1.50 11.18
N LEU A 56 2.65 0.82 10.04
CA LEU A 56 3.72 -0.13 9.75
C LEU A 56 5.10 0.53 9.84
N MET A 57 5.25 1.71 9.28
CA MET A 57 6.50 2.48 9.31
C MET A 57 6.76 3.16 10.67
N GLY A 58 5.80 3.14 11.61
CA GLY A 58 5.90 3.87 12.87
C GLY A 58 5.97 5.39 12.67
N LEU A 59 5.25 5.89 11.65
CA LEU A 59 5.22 7.31 11.24
C LEU A 59 3.84 7.95 11.48
N LEU A 60 3.03 7.38 12.38
CA LEU A 60 1.78 8.02 12.78
C LEU A 60 2.06 9.42 13.36
N PRO A 61 1.23 10.43 13.05
CA PRO A 61 1.38 11.76 13.63
C PRO A 61 1.16 11.72 15.15
N PRO A 62 1.60 12.74 15.90
CA PRO A 62 1.60 12.73 17.38
C PRO A 62 0.23 12.51 18.04
N ASN A 63 -0.87 12.80 17.34
CA ASN A 63 -2.23 12.57 17.81
C ASN A 63 -2.76 11.17 17.44
N GLY A 64 -1.98 10.36 16.69
CA GLY A 64 -2.30 8.99 16.30
C GLY A 64 -1.54 7.96 17.13
N ARG A 65 -2.18 6.85 17.46
CA ARG A 65 -1.53 5.74 18.18
C ARG A 65 -2.06 4.38 17.74
N ILE A 66 -1.19 3.38 17.76
CA ILE A 66 -1.61 1.96 17.71
C ILE A 66 -2.25 1.65 19.06
N ALA A 67 -3.52 1.28 19.06
CA ALA A 67 -4.28 0.99 20.26
C ALA A 67 -4.29 -0.51 20.60
N ALA A 68 -4.18 -1.38 19.59
CA ALA A 68 -4.09 -2.83 19.73
C ALA A 68 -3.57 -3.45 18.43
N GLY A 69 -3.21 -4.73 18.49
CA GLY A 69 -2.73 -5.54 17.37
C GLY A 69 -1.23 -5.77 17.42
N THR A 70 -0.76 -6.67 16.54
CA THR A 70 0.64 -7.06 16.38
C THR A 70 1.10 -6.84 14.95
N LEU A 71 2.35 -6.44 14.78
CA LEU A 71 3.00 -6.17 13.50
C LEU A 71 4.29 -6.97 13.42
N ALA A 72 4.20 -8.27 13.09
CA ALA A 72 5.35 -9.15 13.04
C ALA A 72 6.04 -9.01 11.66
N TYR A 73 7.28 -8.56 11.67
CA TYR A 73 8.12 -8.37 10.49
C TYR A 73 9.30 -9.33 10.50
N ARG A 74 9.59 -9.97 9.38
CA ARG A 74 10.75 -10.84 9.23
C ARG A 74 11.96 -10.04 8.73
N HIS A 75 12.92 -9.87 9.60
CA HIS A 75 14.20 -9.24 9.28
C HIS A 75 15.00 -10.08 8.27
N ARG A 76 15.93 -9.47 7.52
CA ARG A 76 16.78 -10.12 6.50
C ARG A 76 17.59 -11.29 7.05
N ASP A 77 17.96 -11.27 8.33
CA ASP A 77 18.68 -12.37 9.02
C ASP A 77 17.75 -13.53 9.46
N GLY A 78 16.46 -13.47 9.15
CA GLY A 78 15.46 -14.48 9.47
C GLY A 78 14.73 -14.29 10.80
N ARG A 79 15.16 -13.36 11.68
CA ARG A 79 14.49 -13.09 12.95
C ARG A 79 13.13 -12.43 12.72
N MET A 80 12.16 -12.77 13.56
CA MET A 80 10.89 -12.07 13.64
C MET A 80 10.99 -10.90 14.62
N LEU A 81 10.60 -9.73 14.18
CA LEU A 81 10.55 -8.52 14.98
C LEU A 81 9.10 -8.10 15.17
N GLU A 82 8.69 -7.78 16.40
CA GLU A 82 7.40 -7.15 16.66
C GLU A 82 7.57 -5.62 16.58
N LEU A 83 7.11 -5.04 15.46
CA LEU A 83 7.34 -3.62 15.16
C LEU A 83 6.70 -2.68 16.20
N THR A 84 5.64 -3.11 16.87
CA THR A 84 4.96 -2.29 17.90
C THR A 84 5.81 -2.12 19.16
N GLU A 85 6.73 -3.05 19.43
CA GLU A 85 7.58 -3.07 20.61
C GLU A 85 8.93 -2.37 20.41
N LEU A 86 9.32 -2.11 19.14
CA LEU A 86 10.60 -1.50 18.82
C LEU A 86 10.67 -0.04 19.28
N GLY A 87 11.82 0.32 19.85
CA GLY A 87 12.18 1.70 20.13
C GLY A 87 12.45 2.52 18.84
N GLU A 88 12.38 3.85 18.94
CA GLU A 88 12.55 4.72 17.76
C GLU A 88 13.93 4.56 17.09
N ALA A 89 14.98 4.30 17.86
CA ALA A 89 16.33 4.06 17.31
C ALA A 89 16.39 2.78 16.47
N GLU A 90 15.69 1.72 16.87
CA GLU A 90 15.61 0.47 16.13
C GLU A 90 14.75 0.62 14.87
N ARG A 91 13.59 1.28 14.98
CA ARG A 91 12.73 1.58 13.83
C ARG A 91 13.46 2.42 12.78
N ARG A 92 14.27 3.41 13.21
CA ARG A 92 15.05 4.25 12.31
C ARG A 92 16.08 3.43 11.52
N ARG A 93 16.68 2.40 12.11
CA ARG A 93 17.60 1.48 11.41
C ARG A 93 16.90 0.62 10.38
N LEU A 94 15.64 0.24 10.63
CA LEU A 94 14.85 -0.56 9.67
C LEU A 94 14.36 0.29 8.48
N ARG A 95 13.98 1.55 8.74
CA ARG A 95 13.49 2.46 7.69
C ARG A 95 14.61 2.78 6.71
N GLY A 96 14.34 2.58 5.43
CA GLY A 96 15.28 2.81 4.33
C GLY A 96 16.21 1.62 4.05
N ASP A 97 16.61 0.83 5.04
CA ASP A 97 17.42 -0.36 4.85
C ASP A 97 16.58 -1.62 4.59
N GLN A 98 15.69 -1.96 5.52
CA GLN A 98 14.91 -3.20 5.48
C GLN A 98 13.48 -2.98 4.98
N MET A 99 12.89 -1.88 5.38
CA MET A 99 11.55 -1.44 4.99
C MET A 99 11.66 -0.05 4.40
N SER A 100 11.16 0.13 3.20
CA SER A 100 11.15 1.44 2.54
C SER A 100 9.75 1.83 2.11
N MET A 101 9.53 3.12 1.87
CA MET A 101 8.21 3.64 1.50
C MET A 101 8.32 4.67 0.38
N ILE A 102 7.43 4.53 -0.61
CA ILE A 102 7.12 5.56 -1.60
C ILE A 102 5.84 6.24 -1.14
N PHE A 103 5.90 7.54 -0.92
CA PHE A 103 4.76 8.36 -0.46
C PHE A 103 3.90 8.82 -1.63
N GLN A 104 2.63 9.11 -1.35
CA GLN A 104 1.60 9.47 -2.32
C GLN A 104 1.92 10.71 -3.16
N GLU A 105 2.68 11.69 -2.63
CA GLU A 105 2.99 12.93 -3.34
C GLU A 105 4.47 13.04 -3.71
N PRO A 106 4.84 12.83 -5.00
CA PRO A 106 6.22 12.98 -5.47
C PRO A 106 6.80 14.37 -5.25
N MET A 107 5.96 15.38 -5.36
CA MET A 107 6.40 16.78 -5.27
C MET A 107 6.82 17.22 -3.88
N SER A 108 6.26 16.61 -2.85
CA SER A 108 6.57 16.91 -1.45
C SER A 108 7.67 15.99 -0.87
N SER A 109 7.97 14.89 -1.55
CA SER A 109 8.92 13.87 -1.06
C SER A 109 10.39 14.19 -1.38
N LEU A 110 10.66 14.96 -2.46
CA LEU A 110 12.00 15.40 -2.82
C LEU A 110 12.28 16.80 -2.27
N ASN A 111 13.40 16.96 -1.56
CA ASN A 111 13.83 18.27 -1.07
C ASN A 111 14.36 19.12 -2.24
N PRO A 112 13.75 20.28 -2.56
CA PRO A 112 14.15 21.07 -3.71
C PRO A 112 15.53 21.73 -3.58
N LEU A 113 16.13 21.74 -2.38
CA LEU A 113 17.40 22.38 -2.09
C LEU A 113 18.63 21.46 -2.27
N PHE A 114 18.42 20.16 -2.48
CA PHE A 114 19.47 19.18 -2.66
C PHE A 114 19.38 18.53 -4.04
N THR A 115 20.52 18.14 -4.59
CA THR A 115 20.54 17.40 -5.87
C THR A 115 19.90 16.00 -5.69
N ILE A 116 19.48 15.39 -6.79
CA ILE A 116 18.92 14.03 -6.70
C ILE A 116 19.99 13.02 -6.28
N GLY A 117 21.24 13.23 -6.69
CA GLY A 117 22.36 12.39 -6.28
C GLY A 117 22.67 12.47 -4.79
N ASP A 118 22.58 13.67 -4.20
CA ASP A 118 22.74 13.85 -2.76
C ASP A 118 21.67 13.09 -1.99
N GLN A 119 20.39 13.24 -2.39
CA GLN A 119 19.26 12.63 -1.71
C GLN A 119 19.28 11.09 -1.79
N ILE A 120 19.60 10.51 -2.96
CA ILE A 120 19.76 9.06 -3.11
C ILE A 120 20.98 8.57 -2.34
N GLY A 121 22.11 9.29 -2.45
CA GLY A 121 23.37 8.95 -1.78
C GLY A 121 23.30 9.05 -0.27
N GLU A 122 22.43 9.92 0.29
CA GLU A 122 22.19 10.02 1.72
C GLU A 122 21.68 8.71 2.33
N MET A 123 20.82 7.99 1.62
CA MET A 123 20.31 6.68 2.08
C MET A 123 21.47 5.68 2.28
N LEU A 124 22.41 5.63 1.33
CA LEU A 124 23.61 4.80 1.47
C LEU A 124 24.51 5.27 2.62
N PHE A 125 24.65 6.59 2.79
CA PHE A 125 25.46 7.16 3.87
C PHE A 125 24.91 6.82 5.26
N LEU A 126 23.60 6.78 5.41
CA LEU A 126 22.94 6.49 6.68
C LEU A 126 22.95 5.00 7.05
N HIS A 127 22.94 4.11 6.06
CA HIS A 127 22.69 2.68 6.28
C HIS A 127 23.90 1.78 5.97
N GLU A 128 24.85 2.24 5.16
CA GLU A 128 25.98 1.44 4.73
C GLU A 128 27.33 2.16 4.94
N THR A 129 28.36 1.41 5.29
CA THR A 129 29.72 1.95 5.40
C THR A 129 30.45 1.81 4.08
N MET A 130 30.71 2.92 3.39
CA MET A 130 31.47 2.96 2.13
C MET A 130 32.11 4.32 1.89
N ASP A 131 33.09 4.38 1.00
CA ASP A 131 33.70 5.65 0.59
C ASP A 131 32.77 6.46 -0.36
N ALA A 132 33.09 7.75 -0.53
CA ALA A 132 32.30 8.65 -1.36
C ALA A 132 32.28 8.25 -2.84
N ALA A 133 33.39 7.68 -3.36
CA ALA A 133 33.46 7.25 -4.76
C ALA A 133 32.56 6.04 -5.03
N THR A 134 32.54 5.08 -4.13
CA THR A 134 31.64 3.91 -4.20
C THR A 134 30.18 4.34 -4.07
N ARG A 135 29.86 5.26 -3.15
CA ARG A 135 28.51 5.82 -2.99
C ARG A 135 28.05 6.51 -4.28
N ARG A 136 28.89 7.38 -4.86
CA ARG A 136 28.59 8.05 -6.14
C ARG A 136 28.30 7.04 -7.25
N ARG A 137 29.16 6.03 -7.41
CA ARG A 137 28.99 4.98 -8.42
C ARG A 137 27.66 4.25 -8.25
N ARG A 138 27.34 3.76 -7.04
CA ARG A 138 26.06 3.07 -6.75
C ARG A 138 24.85 3.94 -6.99
N THR A 139 24.95 5.24 -6.71
CA THR A 139 23.89 6.20 -7.01
C THR A 139 23.66 6.32 -8.50
N ILE A 140 24.72 6.40 -9.32
CA ILE A 140 24.61 6.43 -10.79
C ILE A 140 24.00 5.11 -11.29
N GLU A 141 24.51 3.96 -10.85
CA GLU A 141 24.00 2.63 -11.22
C GLU A 141 22.48 2.50 -10.89
N MET A 142 22.04 3.04 -9.76
CA MET A 142 20.62 3.04 -9.40
C MET A 142 19.80 3.97 -10.30
N LEU A 143 20.31 5.17 -10.65
CA LEU A 143 19.65 6.07 -11.57
C LEU A 143 19.54 5.47 -12.99
N GLU A 144 20.56 4.73 -13.43
CA GLU A 144 20.50 3.97 -14.70
C GLU A 144 19.45 2.86 -14.63
N LEU A 145 19.41 2.12 -13.52
CA LEU A 145 18.45 1.03 -13.28
C LEU A 145 17.01 1.51 -13.32
N VAL A 146 16.73 2.72 -12.80
CA VAL A 146 15.40 3.34 -12.89
C VAL A 146 15.22 4.14 -14.20
N GLU A 147 16.09 3.93 -15.20
CA GLU A 147 16.03 4.51 -16.55
C GLU A 147 16.01 6.05 -16.54
N ILE A 148 16.82 6.69 -15.70
CA ILE A 148 17.08 8.13 -15.81
C ILE A 148 18.11 8.35 -16.92
N PRO A 149 17.79 9.08 -18.00
CA PRO A 149 18.73 9.35 -19.08
C PRO A 149 19.93 10.16 -18.58
N GLU A 150 21.14 9.86 -19.10
CA GLU A 150 22.38 10.56 -18.71
C GLU A 150 22.59 10.60 -17.18
N ALA A 151 22.41 9.46 -16.49
CA ALA A 151 22.40 9.35 -15.03
C ALA A 151 23.59 10.04 -14.33
N ALA A 152 24.80 9.87 -14.88
CA ALA A 152 26.01 10.49 -14.35
C ALA A 152 26.00 12.03 -14.36
N ARG A 153 25.29 12.63 -15.31
CA ARG A 153 25.10 14.09 -15.37
C ARG A 153 23.90 14.52 -14.54
N ARG A 154 22.81 13.76 -14.64
CA ARG A 154 21.55 14.08 -13.97
C ARG A 154 21.61 13.98 -12.45
N MET A 155 22.56 13.18 -11.90
CA MET A 155 22.68 13.11 -10.44
C MET A 155 22.98 14.47 -9.79
N ASP A 156 23.57 15.40 -10.52
CA ASP A 156 23.86 16.75 -10.06
C ASP A 156 22.71 17.74 -10.33
N SER A 157 21.58 17.26 -10.91
CA SER A 157 20.36 18.07 -11.14
C SER A 157 19.50 18.18 -9.88
N TYR A 158 18.74 19.26 -9.79
CA TYR A 158 17.75 19.48 -8.74
C TYR A 158 16.36 18.93 -9.15
N PRO A 159 15.48 18.59 -8.18
CA PRO A 159 14.15 18.06 -8.48
C PRO A 159 13.31 18.90 -9.46
N HIS A 160 13.41 20.23 -9.40
CA HIS A 160 12.64 21.11 -10.25
C HIS A 160 13.08 21.10 -11.72
N GLU A 161 14.28 20.58 -12.02
CA GLU A 161 14.80 20.42 -13.40
C GLU A 161 14.32 19.11 -14.06
N LEU A 162 13.56 18.26 -13.33
CA LEU A 162 13.09 16.96 -13.78
C LEU A 162 11.60 17.00 -14.14
N SER A 163 11.19 16.18 -15.13
CA SER A 163 9.78 15.90 -15.38
C SER A 163 9.11 15.15 -14.23
N GLY A 164 7.77 15.11 -14.17
CA GLY A 164 7.02 14.36 -13.16
C GLY A 164 7.41 12.87 -13.11
N GLY A 165 7.47 12.21 -14.28
CA GLY A 165 7.88 10.81 -14.37
C GLY A 165 9.33 10.58 -13.93
N MET A 166 10.26 11.51 -14.24
CA MET A 166 11.64 11.42 -13.76
C MET A 166 11.72 11.58 -12.23
N ARG A 167 10.96 12.51 -11.64
CA ARG A 167 10.89 12.63 -10.17
C ARG A 167 10.37 11.36 -9.51
N GLN A 168 9.37 10.72 -10.12
CA GLN A 168 8.84 9.44 -9.64
C GLN A 168 9.92 8.35 -9.68
N ARG A 169 10.68 8.24 -10.78
CA ARG A 169 11.80 7.31 -10.91
C ARG A 169 12.91 7.59 -9.87
N VAL A 170 13.19 8.85 -9.58
CA VAL A 170 14.15 9.24 -8.51
C VAL A 170 13.64 8.81 -7.14
N MET A 171 12.35 8.95 -6.83
CA MET A 171 11.80 8.48 -5.56
C MET A 171 11.86 6.95 -5.44
N ILE A 172 11.60 6.24 -6.53
CA ILE A 172 11.79 4.78 -6.58
C ILE A 172 13.26 4.45 -6.32
N ALA A 173 14.20 5.15 -6.96
CA ALA A 173 15.64 4.98 -6.73
C ALA A 173 16.01 5.18 -5.25
N MET A 174 15.52 6.25 -4.62
CA MET A 174 15.73 6.50 -3.18
C MET A 174 15.19 5.37 -2.31
N ALA A 175 13.99 4.90 -2.60
CA ALA A 175 13.36 3.83 -1.85
C ALA A 175 14.09 2.48 -2.02
N MET A 176 14.77 2.27 -3.14
CA MET A 176 15.33 0.98 -3.55
C MET A 176 16.85 0.85 -3.40
N ILE A 177 17.58 1.96 -3.21
CA ILE A 177 19.05 1.97 -3.24
C ILE A 177 19.70 1.05 -2.19
N CYS A 178 19.06 0.86 -1.03
CA CYS A 178 19.48 -0.08 0.03
C CYS A 178 18.90 -1.48 -0.15
N LYS A 179 18.18 -1.77 -1.24
CA LYS A 179 17.55 -3.06 -1.56
C LYS A 179 16.68 -3.57 -0.39
N PRO A 180 15.60 -2.90 -0.04
CA PRO A 180 14.76 -3.28 1.10
C PRO A 180 14.10 -4.66 0.87
N SER A 181 13.81 -5.36 1.96
CA SER A 181 13.07 -6.64 1.90
C SER A 181 11.55 -6.40 1.73
N LEU A 182 11.07 -5.24 2.17
CA LEU A 182 9.67 -4.81 2.03
C LEU A 182 9.60 -3.37 1.52
N LEU A 183 8.93 -3.16 0.40
CA LEU A 183 8.56 -1.85 -0.12
C LEU A 183 7.08 -1.58 0.14
N ILE A 184 6.76 -0.45 0.75
CA ILE A 184 5.41 0.08 0.87
C ILE A 184 5.24 1.18 -0.19
N ALA A 185 4.38 0.97 -1.19
CA ALA A 185 4.13 1.91 -2.26
C ALA A 185 2.72 2.50 -2.10
N ASP A 186 2.63 3.72 -1.56
CA ASP A 186 1.34 4.39 -1.31
C ASP A 186 0.99 5.27 -2.51
N GLU A 187 0.10 4.76 -3.36
CA GLU A 187 -0.36 5.38 -4.60
C GLU A 187 0.79 5.85 -5.52
N PRO A 188 1.75 4.99 -5.86
CA PRO A 188 3.00 5.41 -6.48
C PRO A 188 2.86 5.95 -7.92
N THR A 189 1.69 5.79 -8.53
CA THR A 189 1.41 6.23 -9.91
C THR A 189 0.33 7.30 -10.00
N THR A 190 -0.16 7.81 -8.87
CA THR A 190 -1.17 8.88 -8.84
C THR A 190 -0.64 10.14 -9.53
N ALA A 191 -1.49 10.78 -10.34
CA ALA A 191 -1.20 11.97 -11.14
C ALA A 191 -0.17 11.78 -12.29
N LEU A 192 0.11 10.54 -12.69
CA LEU A 192 0.87 10.24 -13.90
C LEU A 192 -0.08 9.95 -15.08
N ASP A 193 0.37 10.24 -16.29
CA ASP A 193 -0.34 9.79 -17.48
C ASP A 193 -0.22 8.25 -17.63
N VAL A 194 -1.17 7.66 -18.38
CA VAL A 194 -1.31 6.20 -18.50
C VAL A 194 -0.01 5.54 -19.04
N THR A 195 0.69 6.20 -19.94
CA THR A 195 1.93 5.66 -20.52
C THR A 195 3.06 5.61 -19.51
N ILE A 196 3.26 6.68 -18.76
CA ILE A 196 4.27 6.75 -17.69
C ILE A 196 3.87 5.81 -16.53
N GLN A 197 2.60 5.72 -16.20
CA GLN A 197 2.10 4.75 -15.20
C GLN A 197 2.52 3.33 -15.57
N ALA A 198 2.25 2.87 -16.79
CA ALA A 198 2.62 1.53 -17.25
C ALA A 198 4.13 1.30 -17.13
N GLN A 199 4.96 2.25 -17.56
CA GLN A 199 6.42 2.16 -17.44
C GLN A 199 6.90 2.06 -15.99
N ILE A 200 6.28 2.79 -15.06
CA ILE A 200 6.61 2.72 -13.63
C ILE A 200 6.22 1.37 -13.03
N LEU A 201 5.07 0.82 -13.41
CA LEU A 201 4.64 -0.50 -12.94
C LEU A 201 5.55 -1.61 -13.46
N ASP A 202 5.94 -1.56 -14.74
CA ASP A 202 6.92 -2.49 -15.32
C ASP A 202 8.26 -2.42 -14.59
N LEU A 203 8.77 -1.20 -14.36
CA LEU A 203 9.99 -0.96 -13.60
C LEU A 203 9.90 -1.57 -12.18
N MET A 204 8.80 -1.33 -11.46
CA MET A 204 8.62 -1.86 -10.11
C MET A 204 8.58 -3.40 -10.09
N ARG A 205 7.92 -4.04 -11.07
CA ARG A 205 7.92 -5.51 -11.22
C ARG A 205 9.31 -6.07 -11.48
N GLN A 206 10.08 -5.42 -12.35
CA GLN A 206 11.44 -5.82 -12.64
C GLN A 206 12.31 -5.72 -11.37
N LEU A 207 12.29 -4.58 -10.69
CA LEU A 207 13.04 -4.37 -9.45
C LEU A 207 12.64 -5.36 -8.34
N GLN A 208 11.34 -5.66 -8.22
CA GLN A 208 10.84 -6.67 -7.28
C GLN A 208 11.49 -8.03 -7.55
N LYS A 209 11.50 -8.46 -8.81
CA LYS A 209 12.09 -9.74 -9.23
C LYS A 209 13.60 -9.77 -9.02
N ASP A 210 14.30 -8.70 -9.40
CA ASP A 210 15.77 -8.62 -9.34
C ASP A 210 16.28 -8.59 -7.91
N PHE A 211 15.54 -7.96 -6.98
CA PHE A 211 15.93 -7.84 -5.57
C PHE A 211 15.24 -8.87 -4.66
N GLY A 212 14.25 -9.61 -5.16
CA GLY A 212 13.49 -10.59 -4.37
C GLY A 212 12.68 -9.95 -3.23
N MET A 213 12.32 -8.67 -3.37
CA MET A 213 11.56 -7.94 -2.36
C MET A 213 10.07 -8.24 -2.40
N SER A 214 9.40 -7.98 -1.28
CA SER A 214 7.94 -8.00 -1.18
C SER A 214 7.38 -6.59 -1.28
N ILE A 215 6.15 -6.44 -1.77
CA ILE A 215 5.51 -5.13 -1.95
C ILE A 215 4.16 -5.09 -1.23
N LEU A 216 3.94 -4.06 -0.43
CA LEU A 216 2.60 -3.59 -0.06
C LEU A 216 2.23 -2.46 -1.02
N PHE A 217 1.35 -2.76 -1.97
CA PHE A 217 0.95 -1.82 -3.01
C PHE A 217 -0.40 -1.21 -2.67
N ILE A 218 -0.44 0.08 -2.38
CA ILE A 218 -1.66 0.81 -2.03
C ILE A 218 -2.15 1.57 -3.26
N THR A 219 -3.40 1.32 -3.65
CA THR A 219 -4.03 2.01 -4.79
C THR A 219 -5.56 1.98 -4.66
N HIS A 220 -6.22 2.82 -5.44
CA HIS A 220 -7.66 2.76 -5.69
C HIS A 220 -7.98 2.28 -7.12
N ASP A 221 -6.97 2.03 -7.95
CA ASP A 221 -7.11 1.57 -9.33
C ASP A 221 -7.06 0.04 -9.42
N MET A 222 -8.21 -0.57 -9.64
CA MET A 222 -8.34 -2.02 -9.75
C MET A 222 -7.68 -2.58 -11.02
N GLY A 223 -7.47 -1.77 -12.06
CA GLY A 223 -6.71 -2.17 -13.24
C GLY A 223 -5.24 -2.40 -12.89
N VAL A 224 -4.65 -1.50 -12.09
CA VAL A 224 -3.29 -1.65 -11.55
C VAL A 224 -3.19 -2.86 -10.62
N VAL A 225 -4.24 -3.11 -9.82
CA VAL A 225 -4.29 -4.30 -8.94
C VAL A 225 -4.21 -5.59 -9.74
N ALA A 226 -5.00 -5.71 -10.81
CA ALA A 226 -4.98 -6.89 -11.68
C ALA A 226 -3.61 -7.15 -12.31
N GLU A 227 -2.83 -6.08 -12.51
CA GLU A 227 -1.52 -6.13 -13.13
C GLU A 227 -0.39 -6.45 -12.14
N MET A 228 -0.45 -5.92 -10.92
CA MET A 228 0.66 -5.89 -9.96
C MET A 228 0.52 -6.89 -8.81
N ALA A 229 -0.71 -7.27 -8.43
CA ALA A 229 -0.94 -7.98 -7.18
C ALA A 229 -0.94 -9.50 -7.35
N ASP A 230 -0.39 -10.20 -6.37
CA ASP A 230 -0.63 -11.63 -6.14
C ASP A 230 -1.86 -11.84 -5.26
N ASP A 231 -1.96 -11.02 -4.19
CA ASP A 231 -3.04 -11.04 -3.21
C ASP A 231 -3.63 -9.64 -3.05
N VAL A 232 -4.89 -9.57 -2.67
CA VAL A 232 -5.61 -8.30 -2.51
C VAL A 232 -6.33 -8.28 -1.16
N ALA A 233 -6.21 -7.17 -0.44
CA ALA A 233 -7.02 -6.86 0.73
C ALA A 233 -7.84 -5.59 0.47
N VAL A 234 -9.16 -5.71 0.51
CA VAL A 234 -10.09 -4.61 0.26
C VAL A 234 -10.48 -3.97 1.58
N MET A 235 -10.22 -2.67 1.71
CA MET A 235 -10.52 -1.90 2.92
C MET A 235 -11.75 -1.00 2.73
N TYR A 236 -12.62 -1.00 3.72
CA TYR A 236 -13.75 -0.08 3.82
C TYR A 236 -13.87 0.48 5.24
N ALA A 237 -13.97 1.80 5.35
CA ALA A 237 -14.17 2.50 6.62
C ALA A 237 -13.28 2.00 7.78
N GLY A 238 -12.00 1.79 7.53
CA GLY A 238 -10.99 1.39 8.52
C GLY A 238 -10.91 -0.11 8.83
N GLY A 239 -11.61 -0.98 8.12
CA GLY A 239 -11.53 -2.44 8.26
C GLY A 239 -11.29 -3.14 6.94
N VAL A 240 -10.74 -4.36 6.97
CA VAL A 240 -10.67 -5.25 5.81
C VAL A 240 -12.03 -5.93 5.64
N VAL A 241 -12.62 -5.80 4.45
CA VAL A 241 -13.93 -6.38 4.14
C VAL A 241 -13.85 -7.62 3.26
N GLU A 242 -12.78 -7.74 2.47
CA GLU A 242 -12.53 -8.93 1.65
C GLU A 242 -11.03 -9.10 1.42
N GLN A 243 -10.54 -10.34 1.40
CA GLN A 243 -9.16 -10.69 1.10
C GLN A 243 -9.10 -12.00 0.34
N ALA A 244 -8.38 -12.00 -0.79
CA ALA A 244 -8.20 -13.19 -1.63
C ALA A 244 -6.98 -13.03 -2.55
N GLY A 245 -6.58 -14.10 -3.22
CA GLY A 245 -5.73 -14.01 -4.39
C GLY A 245 -6.39 -13.18 -5.49
N VAL A 246 -5.61 -12.47 -6.30
CA VAL A 246 -6.13 -11.54 -7.31
C VAL A 246 -7.16 -12.18 -8.23
N ASP A 247 -6.88 -13.36 -8.77
CA ASP A 247 -7.80 -14.09 -9.67
C ASP A 247 -9.14 -14.42 -8.98
N ALA A 248 -9.10 -14.89 -7.74
CA ALA A 248 -10.30 -15.21 -6.97
C ALA A 248 -11.12 -13.95 -6.65
N LEU A 249 -10.46 -12.83 -6.30
CA LEU A 249 -11.15 -11.58 -6.03
C LEU A 249 -11.91 -11.06 -7.26
N PHE A 250 -11.31 -11.14 -8.44
CA PHE A 250 -11.92 -10.64 -9.68
C PHE A 250 -13.02 -11.56 -10.22
N ASN A 251 -12.87 -12.89 -10.09
CA ASN A 251 -13.78 -13.86 -10.69
C ASN A 251 -14.85 -14.39 -9.72
N ASP A 252 -14.62 -14.34 -8.40
CA ASP A 252 -15.50 -14.89 -7.36
C ASP A 252 -15.66 -13.93 -6.17
N THR A 253 -15.95 -12.66 -6.47
CA THR A 253 -16.12 -11.60 -5.45
C THR A 253 -17.18 -11.97 -4.42
N ARG A 254 -16.87 -11.85 -3.13
CA ARG A 254 -17.71 -12.26 -2.00
C ARG A 254 -18.31 -11.11 -1.20
N HIS A 255 -17.82 -9.89 -1.38
CA HIS A 255 -18.36 -8.71 -0.69
C HIS A 255 -18.99 -7.71 -1.67
N PRO A 256 -20.23 -7.22 -1.41
CA PRO A 256 -20.91 -6.28 -2.31
C PRO A 256 -20.15 -4.98 -2.59
N TYR A 257 -19.35 -4.50 -1.65
CA TYR A 257 -18.49 -3.34 -1.86
C TYR A 257 -17.40 -3.60 -2.91
N THR A 258 -16.71 -4.73 -2.81
CA THR A 258 -15.69 -5.14 -3.80
C THR A 258 -16.30 -5.27 -5.18
N LYS A 259 -17.50 -5.86 -5.27
CA LYS A 259 -18.25 -5.95 -6.51
C LYS A 259 -18.55 -4.57 -7.09
N GLY A 260 -18.95 -3.62 -6.24
CA GLY A 260 -19.17 -2.22 -6.64
C GLY A 260 -17.90 -1.57 -7.19
N LEU A 261 -16.73 -1.80 -6.54
CA LEU A 261 -15.44 -1.33 -7.04
C LEU A 261 -15.11 -1.91 -8.42
N LEU A 262 -15.24 -3.21 -8.60
CA LEU A 262 -15.00 -3.89 -9.88
C LEU A 262 -15.98 -3.43 -10.97
N SER A 263 -17.23 -3.20 -10.61
CA SER A 263 -18.25 -2.67 -11.53
C SER A 263 -17.98 -1.24 -12.02
N SER A 264 -17.13 -0.50 -11.32
CA SER A 264 -16.75 0.87 -11.68
C SER A 264 -15.53 0.92 -12.62
N ILE A 265 -14.91 -0.22 -12.97
CA ILE A 265 -13.75 -0.28 -13.87
C ILE A 265 -14.22 -0.09 -15.31
N PRO A 266 -13.68 0.90 -16.04
CA PRO A 266 -13.87 0.96 -17.48
C PRO A 266 -13.11 -0.18 -18.17
N GLY A 267 -13.71 -0.82 -19.16
CA GLY A 267 -13.02 -1.90 -19.86
C GLY A 267 -13.60 -2.21 -21.25
N PRO A 268 -12.78 -2.80 -22.15
CA PRO A 268 -13.20 -3.12 -23.52
C PRO A 268 -14.29 -4.21 -23.58
N TRP A 269 -14.51 -4.95 -22.50
CA TRP A 269 -15.55 -5.97 -22.36
C TRP A 269 -16.97 -5.37 -22.15
N ARG A 270 -17.06 -4.06 -21.85
CA ARG A 270 -18.35 -3.39 -21.69
C ARG A 270 -18.90 -2.92 -23.04
N PRO A 271 -20.22 -3.01 -23.26
CA PRO A 271 -20.86 -2.43 -24.43
C PRO A 271 -20.55 -0.92 -24.55
N ARG A 272 -20.29 -0.44 -25.76
CA ARG A 272 -20.08 1.00 -26.00
C ARG A 272 -21.31 1.79 -25.60
N GLY A 273 -21.16 2.79 -24.73
CA GLY A 273 -22.26 3.65 -24.27
C GLY A 273 -22.92 3.19 -22.97
N GLU A 274 -22.55 2.05 -22.42
CA GLU A 274 -22.98 1.65 -21.08
C GLU A 274 -22.40 2.60 -20.03
N ARG A 275 -23.27 3.15 -19.17
CA ARG A 275 -22.83 4.01 -18.06
C ARG A 275 -22.23 3.17 -16.95
N LEU A 276 -21.09 3.62 -16.43
CA LEU A 276 -20.54 3.05 -15.19
C LEU A 276 -21.52 3.30 -14.05
N VAL A 277 -21.79 2.25 -13.27
CA VAL A 277 -22.66 2.36 -12.09
C VAL A 277 -21.79 2.66 -10.88
N PRO A 278 -21.80 3.90 -10.36
CA PRO A 278 -21.02 4.21 -9.16
C PRO A 278 -21.66 3.55 -7.94
N ILE A 279 -20.84 3.27 -6.93
CA ILE A 279 -21.34 2.85 -5.61
C ILE A 279 -22.17 4.00 -5.02
N PRO A 280 -23.45 3.81 -4.67
CA PRO A 280 -24.30 4.88 -4.20
C PRO A 280 -23.85 5.46 -2.86
N GLY A 281 -24.12 6.75 -2.62
CA GLY A 281 -23.84 7.43 -1.37
C GLY A 281 -22.35 7.70 -1.14
N SER A 282 -21.98 8.00 0.10
CA SER A 282 -20.59 8.27 0.52
C SER A 282 -20.20 7.38 1.70
N VAL A 283 -18.88 7.22 1.90
CA VAL A 283 -18.34 6.50 3.07
C VAL A 283 -18.81 7.20 4.35
N PRO A 284 -19.45 6.50 5.28
CA PRO A 284 -19.90 7.11 6.54
C PRO A 284 -18.71 7.62 7.36
N PRO A 285 -18.84 8.74 8.08
CA PRO A 285 -17.79 9.25 8.94
C PRO A 285 -17.39 8.19 9.98
N LEU A 286 -16.08 7.98 10.18
CA LEU A 286 -15.55 6.97 11.11
C LEU A 286 -16.04 7.16 12.56
N ALA A 287 -16.42 8.38 12.94
CA ALA A 287 -16.97 8.68 14.26
C ALA A 287 -18.44 8.25 14.44
N SER A 288 -19.15 7.92 13.36
CA SER A 288 -20.58 7.60 13.36
C SER A 288 -20.91 6.41 12.45
N LEU A 289 -20.07 5.38 12.50
CA LEU A 289 -20.30 4.15 11.76
C LEU A 289 -21.57 3.44 12.25
N PRO A 290 -22.35 2.82 11.34
CA PRO A 290 -23.48 2.00 11.74
C PRO A 290 -23.02 0.78 12.59
N PRO A 291 -23.88 0.23 13.45
CA PRO A 291 -23.62 -1.05 14.06
C PRO A 291 -23.51 -2.14 12.98
N GLY A 292 -22.68 -3.13 13.20
CA GLY A 292 -22.47 -4.26 12.29
C GLY A 292 -21.66 -3.89 11.04
N CYS A 293 -22.17 -4.23 9.87
CA CYS A 293 -21.52 -4.00 8.61
C CYS A 293 -21.48 -2.50 8.26
N ALA A 294 -20.27 -1.91 8.18
CA ALA A 294 -20.09 -0.50 7.87
C ALA A 294 -20.60 -0.13 6.45
N PHE A 295 -20.65 -1.09 5.52
CA PHE A 295 -21.13 -0.88 4.17
C PHE A 295 -22.66 -1.00 4.06
N ALA A 296 -23.38 -1.51 5.06
CA ALA A 296 -24.83 -1.74 5.00
C ALA A 296 -25.66 -0.55 4.48
N PRO A 297 -25.39 0.74 4.82
CA PRO A 297 -26.13 1.88 4.30
C PRO A 297 -26.02 2.10 2.78
N ARG A 298 -25.01 1.52 2.13
CA ARG A 298 -24.74 1.64 0.68
C ARG A 298 -24.95 0.32 -0.06
N CYS A 299 -25.25 -0.75 0.68
CA CYS A 299 -25.35 -2.11 0.15
C CYS A 299 -26.77 -2.36 -0.40
N GLY A 300 -26.87 -2.70 -1.69
CA GLY A 300 -28.16 -3.09 -2.31
C GLY A 300 -28.71 -4.42 -1.80
N TYR A 301 -27.90 -5.20 -1.05
CA TYR A 301 -28.29 -6.48 -0.46
C TYR A 301 -28.43 -6.40 1.06
N ALA A 302 -28.50 -5.19 1.64
CA ALA A 302 -28.56 -5.02 3.08
C ALA A 302 -29.85 -5.63 3.66
N GLU A 303 -29.69 -6.40 4.73
CA GLU A 303 -30.78 -7.00 5.49
C GLU A 303 -30.63 -6.73 7.01
N PRO A 304 -31.66 -6.95 7.84
CA PRO A 304 -31.60 -6.64 9.28
C PRO A 304 -30.42 -7.29 10.02
N ARG A 305 -29.99 -8.48 9.62
CA ARG A 305 -28.82 -9.18 10.21
C ARG A 305 -27.49 -8.45 9.96
N CYS A 306 -27.40 -7.57 8.95
CA CYS A 306 -26.22 -6.74 8.72
C CYS A 306 -25.95 -5.74 9.85
N ARG A 307 -26.88 -5.55 10.81
CA ARG A 307 -26.67 -4.73 12.02
C ARG A 307 -25.92 -5.46 13.12
N GLU A 308 -25.78 -6.77 13.01
CA GLU A 308 -24.96 -7.58 13.91
C GLU A 308 -23.46 -7.49 13.51
N PRO A 309 -22.53 -7.69 14.46
CA PRO A 309 -21.11 -7.72 14.15
C PRO A 309 -20.79 -8.75 13.06
N VAL A 310 -20.12 -8.32 12.00
CA VAL A 310 -19.72 -9.19 10.90
C VAL A 310 -18.20 -9.32 10.90
N ALA A 311 -17.72 -10.51 11.23
CA ALA A 311 -16.28 -10.81 11.21
C ALA A 311 -15.80 -11.17 9.81
N LEU A 312 -14.50 -10.95 9.56
CA LEU A 312 -13.82 -11.45 8.38
C LEU A 312 -13.68 -12.97 8.49
N THR A 313 -14.47 -13.71 7.73
CA THR A 313 -14.56 -15.18 7.80
C THR A 313 -14.20 -15.82 6.47
N ARG A 314 -13.71 -17.07 6.52
CA ARG A 314 -13.38 -17.84 5.33
C ARG A 314 -14.65 -18.20 4.54
N LYS A 315 -14.70 -17.82 3.27
CA LYS A 315 -15.79 -18.14 2.34
C LYS A 315 -15.41 -19.23 1.33
N ALA A 316 -14.11 -19.31 1.00
CA ALA A 316 -13.52 -20.36 0.15
C ALA A 316 -12.06 -20.58 0.60
N PRO A 317 -11.34 -21.58 0.06
CA PRO A 317 -9.90 -21.68 0.28
C PRO A 317 -9.21 -20.36 -0.07
N ASP A 318 -8.43 -19.82 0.89
CA ASP A 318 -7.68 -18.56 0.78
C ASP A 318 -8.52 -17.32 0.38
N HIS A 319 -9.84 -17.38 0.64
CA HIS A 319 -10.77 -16.27 0.39
C HIS A 319 -11.57 -15.94 1.66
N LEU A 320 -11.34 -14.75 2.20
CA LEU A 320 -11.98 -14.22 3.39
C LEU A 320 -12.92 -13.07 3.01
N ALA A 321 -14.12 -13.00 3.61
CA ALA A 321 -15.01 -11.85 3.46
C ALA A 321 -15.79 -11.55 4.74
N ALA A 322 -15.96 -10.26 5.02
CA ALA A 322 -16.79 -9.74 6.12
C ALA A 322 -18.22 -9.48 5.63
N CYS A 323 -18.88 -10.53 5.15
CA CYS A 323 -20.26 -10.49 4.66
C CYS A 323 -21.05 -11.69 5.20
N ILE A 324 -22.32 -11.47 5.51
CA ILE A 324 -23.22 -12.54 5.94
C ILE A 324 -23.76 -13.39 4.76
N LEU A 325 -23.65 -12.84 3.54
CA LEU A 325 -24.04 -13.57 2.33
C LEU A 325 -22.97 -14.62 1.97
N GLU A 326 -23.38 -15.76 1.46
CA GLU A 326 -22.48 -16.82 1.00
C GLU A 326 -21.91 -16.54 -0.39
N GLY A 327 -22.60 -15.75 -1.19
CA GLY A 327 -22.19 -15.25 -2.50
C GLY A 327 -22.97 -14.01 -2.88
N VAL A 328 -22.41 -13.23 -3.80
CA VAL A 328 -23.07 -12.04 -4.35
C VAL A 328 -23.28 -12.30 -5.85
N GLU A 329 -24.47 -12.73 -6.22
CA GLU A 329 -24.82 -12.89 -7.64
C GLU A 329 -24.73 -11.56 -8.39
N ALA A 330 -24.43 -11.61 -9.68
CA ALA A 330 -24.43 -10.42 -10.50
C ALA A 330 -25.86 -9.86 -10.58
N PRO A 331 -26.09 -8.55 -10.48
CA PRO A 331 -27.39 -7.96 -10.76
C PRO A 331 -27.75 -8.13 -12.23
#